data_e94048e15351b7f35dbde547d44f5691
#
_entry.id   e94048e15351b7f35dbde547d44f5691
#
_cell.length_a   1.000
_cell.length_b   1.000
_cell.length_c   1.000
_cell.angle_alpha   90.00
_cell.angle_beta   90.00
_cell.angle_gamma   90.00
#
_symmetry.space_group_name_H-M   'P 1'
#
loop_
_entity.id
_entity.type
_entity.pdbx_description
1 polymer ?
#
loop_
_entity_poly.entity_id
_entity_poly.type
_entity_poly.pdbx_seq_one_letter_code
_entity_poly.pdbx_strand_id
1 'polypeptide(L)'
;PERATEFVTAHLDLSDEQTRKVAPLAENMFAEKEELLEMRKTLNNEIIAQMKSDNADATKLEAVLNKNIEQLRLKLAKFSTNFAEFHAILTSEQRTELVEKMESRLEHADQRSRRGHWGRRWF
;
A
#
# COMPACT_ATOMS: atom_id res chain seq x y z
N PRO A 1 7.41 11.82 0.82
CA PRO A 1 6.44 12.52 1.67
C PRO A 1 5.66 13.59 0.90
N GLU A 2 6.37 14.50 0.25
CA GLU A 2 5.74 15.58 -0.53
C GLU A 2 4.84 15.03 -1.65
N ARG A 3 5.26 13.95 -2.32
CA ARG A 3 4.48 13.33 -3.40
C ARG A 3 3.14 12.81 -2.95
N ALA A 4 3.07 12.19 -1.79
CA ALA A 4 1.80 11.67 -1.27
C ALA A 4 0.85 12.81 -0.92
N THR A 5 1.37 13.87 -0.29
CA THR A 5 0.59 15.07 0.04
C THR A 5 0.13 15.78 -1.24
N GLU A 6 1.02 15.93 -2.22
CA GLU A 6 0.70 16.54 -3.51
C GLU A 6 -0.37 15.77 -4.25
N PHE A 7 -0.31 14.44 -4.23
CA PHE A 7 -1.30 13.59 -4.88
C PHE A 7 -2.69 13.84 -4.31
N VAL A 8 -2.83 13.82 -2.98
CA VAL A 8 -4.12 14.04 -2.32
C VAL A 8 -4.62 15.47 -2.58
N THR A 9 -3.72 16.46 -2.46
CA THR A 9 -4.07 17.86 -2.69
C THR A 9 -4.49 18.12 -4.13
N ALA A 10 -3.83 17.48 -5.10
CA ALA A 10 -4.15 17.62 -6.51
C ALA A 10 -5.49 16.99 -6.90
N HIS A 11 -5.91 15.93 -6.20
CA HIS A 11 -7.13 15.19 -6.50
C HIS A 11 -8.33 15.61 -5.66
N LEU A 12 -8.08 16.28 -4.54
CA LEU A 12 -9.13 16.79 -3.65
C LEU A 12 -8.85 18.27 -3.37
N ASP A 13 -9.89 19.07 -3.39
CA ASP A 13 -9.80 20.49 -3.06
C ASP A 13 -9.79 20.65 -1.54
N LEU A 14 -8.60 20.51 -0.95
CA LEU A 14 -8.39 20.60 0.48
C LEU A 14 -8.11 22.04 0.92
N SER A 15 -8.66 22.44 2.06
CA SER A 15 -8.29 23.70 2.69
C SER A 15 -6.86 23.63 3.23
N ASP A 16 -6.27 24.79 3.55
CA ASP A 16 -4.93 24.83 4.14
C ASP A 16 -4.87 24.07 5.46
N GLU A 17 -5.91 24.17 6.26
CA GLU A 17 -6.00 23.45 7.54
C GLU A 17 -6.06 21.94 7.30
N GLN A 18 -6.88 21.49 6.35
CA GLN A 18 -6.96 20.07 5.98
C GLN A 18 -5.61 19.57 5.47
N THR A 19 -4.93 20.32 4.62
CA THR A 19 -3.62 19.95 4.07
C THR A 19 -2.60 19.76 5.18
N ARG A 20 -2.59 20.62 6.19
CA ARG A 20 -1.69 20.49 7.33
C ARG A 20 -1.96 19.23 8.17
N LYS A 21 -3.21 18.82 8.28
CA LYS A 21 -3.60 17.60 9.01
C LYS A 21 -3.35 16.33 8.19
N VAL A 22 -3.51 16.41 6.88
CA VAL A 22 -3.30 15.27 5.97
C VAL A 22 -1.83 14.98 5.75
N ALA A 23 -0.97 16.00 5.72
CA ALA A 23 0.45 15.83 5.41
C ALA A 23 1.16 14.77 6.27
N PRO A 24 1.04 14.76 7.61
CA PRO A 24 1.67 13.72 8.43
C PRO A 24 1.13 12.32 8.14
N LEU A 25 -0.17 12.20 7.86
CA LEU A 25 -0.80 10.92 7.54
C LEU A 25 -0.29 10.39 6.19
N ALA A 26 -0.18 11.27 5.20
CA ALA A 26 0.34 10.91 3.88
C ALA A 26 1.80 10.47 3.96
N GLU A 27 2.62 11.16 4.76
CA GLU A 27 4.01 10.78 5.00
C GLU A 27 4.13 9.41 5.65
N ASN A 28 3.30 9.13 6.65
CA ASN A 28 3.27 7.83 7.31
C ASN A 28 2.86 6.72 6.35
N MET A 29 1.85 6.97 5.54
CA MET A 29 1.39 5.99 4.54
C MET A 29 2.47 5.71 3.49
N PHE A 30 3.19 6.73 3.07
CA PHE A 30 4.29 6.58 2.12
C PHE A 30 5.43 5.74 2.73
N ALA A 31 5.81 6.03 3.97
CA ALA A 31 6.83 5.27 4.69
C ALA A 31 6.43 3.80 4.87
N GLU A 32 5.16 3.54 5.18
CA GLU A 32 4.63 2.16 5.30
C GLU A 32 4.69 1.42 3.96
N LYS A 33 4.42 2.09 2.87
CA LYS A 33 4.54 1.51 1.52
C LYS A 33 5.98 1.08 1.23
N GLU A 34 6.95 1.94 1.57
CA GLU A 34 8.37 1.62 1.39
C GLU A 34 8.76 0.38 2.20
N GLU A 35 8.31 0.28 3.44
CA GLU A 35 8.58 -0.88 4.29
C GLU A 35 7.93 -2.16 3.75
N LEU A 36 6.72 -2.07 3.19
CA LEU A 36 6.06 -3.22 2.56
C LEU A 36 6.85 -3.72 1.35
N LEU A 37 7.40 -2.81 0.55
CA LEU A 37 8.24 -3.17 -0.59
C LEU A 37 9.52 -3.87 -0.12
N GLU A 38 10.15 -3.41 0.96
CA GLU A 38 11.32 -4.07 1.54
C GLU A 38 10.98 -5.45 2.10
N MET A 39 9.84 -5.61 2.74
CA MET A 39 9.37 -6.92 3.20
C MET A 39 9.19 -7.90 2.05
N ARG A 40 8.59 -7.45 0.97
CA ARG A 40 8.41 -8.25 -0.24
C ARG A 40 9.75 -8.68 -0.82
N LYS A 41 10.70 -7.76 -0.89
CA LYS A 41 12.05 -8.03 -1.38
C LYS A 41 12.76 -9.08 -0.52
N THR A 42 12.68 -8.94 0.80
CA THR A 42 13.27 -9.89 1.74
C THR A 42 12.68 -11.30 1.55
N LEU A 43 11.36 -11.39 1.42
CA LEU A 43 10.68 -12.66 1.20
C LEU A 43 11.10 -13.29 -0.14
N ASN A 44 11.11 -12.49 -1.22
CA ASN A 44 11.52 -12.98 -2.53
C ASN A 44 12.97 -13.48 -2.52
N ASN A 45 13.85 -12.76 -1.85
CA ASN A 45 15.26 -13.18 -1.72
C ASN A 45 15.40 -14.51 -0.97
N GLU A 46 14.60 -14.71 0.07
CA GLU A 46 14.60 -15.98 0.81
C GLU A 46 14.09 -17.13 -0.05
N ILE A 47 13.01 -16.92 -0.79
CA ILE A 47 12.46 -17.93 -1.70
C ILE A 47 13.51 -18.30 -2.76
N ILE A 48 14.19 -17.31 -3.34
CA ILE A 48 15.25 -17.54 -4.32
C ILE A 48 16.39 -18.34 -3.69
N ALA A 49 16.82 -17.97 -2.50
CA ALA A 49 17.89 -18.68 -1.79
C ALA A 49 17.52 -20.14 -1.53
N GLN A 50 16.27 -20.41 -1.13
CA GLN A 50 15.78 -21.76 -0.90
C GLN A 50 15.74 -22.57 -2.21
N MET A 51 15.34 -21.95 -3.30
CA MET A 51 15.31 -22.61 -4.60
C MET A 51 16.70 -22.95 -5.13
N LYS A 52 17.71 -22.16 -4.80
CA LYS A 52 19.10 -22.40 -5.19
C LYS A 52 19.79 -23.47 -4.35
N SER A 53 19.28 -23.74 -3.17
CA SER A 53 19.88 -24.74 -2.28
C SER A 53 19.54 -26.16 -2.75
N ASP A 54 20.38 -27.14 -2.38
CA ASP A 54 20.13 -28.55 -2.70
C ASP A 54 18.94 -29.10 -1.92
N ASN A 55 18.72 -28.58 -0.70
CA ASN A 55 17.59 -28.96 0.15
C ASN A 55 16.95 -27.70 0.72
N ALA A 56 15.65 -27.54 0.50
CA ALA A 56 14.92 -26.41 1.07
C ALA A 56 14.80 -26.58 2.60
N ASP A 57 15.00 -25.46 3.32
CA ASP A 57 14.86 -25.42 4.78
C ASP A 57 13.48 -24.84 5.12
N ALA A 58 12.53 -25.72 5.36
CA ALA A 58 11.15 -25.34 5.69
C ALA A 58 11.07 -24.53 6.99
N THR A 59 11.88 -24.87 7.98
CA THR A 59 11.88 -24.16 9.25
C THR A 59 12.35 -22.71 9.10
N LYS A 60 13.39 -22.50 8.32
CA LYS A 60 13.91 -21.16 8.03
C LYS A 60 12.91 -20.35 7.24
N LEU A 61 12.29 -20.93 6.24
CA LEU A 61 11.27 -20.25 5.43
C LEU A 61 10.07 -19.86 6.29
N GLU A 62 9.60 -20.78 7.13
CA GLU A 62 8.50 -20.51 8.04
C GLU A 62 8.83 -19.35 9.00
N ALA A 63 10.06 -19.29 9.51
CA ALA A 63 10.48 -18.21 10.40
C ALA A 63 10.43 -16.84 9.68
N VAL A 64 10.88 -16.77 8.43
CA VAL A 64 10.82 -15.54 7.63
C VAL A 64 9.38 -15.12 7.36
N LEU A 65 8.52 -16.09 7.01
CA LEU A 65 7.10 -15.82 6.77
C LEU A 65 6.40 -15.31 8.02
N ASN A 66 6.64 -15.94 9.17
CA ASN A 66 6.04 -15.53 10.44
C ASN A 66 6.48 -14.12 10.84
N LYS A 67 7.73 -13.78 10.63
CA LYS A 67 8.24 -12.44 10.89
C LYS A 67 7.52 -11.40 10.01
N ASN A 68 7.35 -11.72 8.73
CA ASN A 68 6.65 -10.83 7.81
C ASN A 68 5.17 -10.67 8.19
N ILE A 69 4.50 -11.74 8.60
CA ILE A 69 3.11 -11.69 9.04
C ILE A 69 2.96 -10.81 10.27
N GLU A 70 3.88 -10.93 11.23
CA GLU A 70 3.86 -10.11 12.44
C GLU A 70 4.03 -8.62 12.13
N GLN A 71 4.97 -8.29 11.25
CA GLN A 71 5.18 -6.91 10.79
C GLN A 71 3.96 -6.39 10.03
N LEU A 72 3.36 -7.22 9.19
CA LEU A 72 2.16 -6.85 8.46
C LEU A 72 0.99 -6.57 9.38
N ARG A 73 0.83 -7.35 10.44
CA ARG A 73 -0.22 -7.15 11.45
C ARG A 73 -0.10 -5.78 12.10
N LEU A 74 1.11 -5.38 12.48
CA LEU A 74 1.36 -4.05 13.05
C LEU A 74 1.05 -2.94 12.05
N LYS A 75 1.39 -3.14 10.79
CA LYS A 75 1.11 -2.16 9.72
C LYS A 75 -0.39 -2.01 9.45
N LEU A 76 -1.14 -3.10 9.51
CA LEU A 76 -2.59 -3.05 9.35
C LEU A 76 -3.25 -2.22 10.46
N ALA A 77 -2.77 -2.35 11.70
CA ALA A 77 -3.27 -1.55 12.81
C ALA A 77 -3.00 -0.05 12.58
N LYS A 78 -1.79 0.31 12.17
CA LYS A 78 -1.42 1.69 11.85
C LYS A 78 -2.23 2.23 10.68
N PHE A 79 -2.37 1.43 9.63
CA PHE A 79 -3.18 1.82 8.46
C PHE A 79 -4.61 2.13 8.85
N SER A 80 -5.22 1.28 9.67
CA SER A 80 -6.61 1.46 10.09
C SER A 80 -6.79 2.76 10.89
N THR A 81 -5.84 3.07 11.78
CA THR A 81 -5.86 4.32 12.55
C THR A 81 -5.68 5.53 11.63
N ASN A 82 -4.71 5.49 10.75
CA ASN A 82 -4.45 6.57 9.79
C ASN A 82 -5.63 6.79 8.86
N PHE A 83 -6.25 5.71 8.41
CA PHE A 83 -7.45 5.78 7.56
C PHE A 83 -8.61 6.49 8.29
N ALA A 84 -8.87 6.11 9.54
CA ALA A 84 -9.94 6.73 10.32
C ALA A 84 -9.69 8.22 10.55
N GLU A 85 -8.45 8.61 10.82
CA GLU A 85 -8.07 10.00 10.97
C GLU A 85 -8.23 10.78 9.66
N PHE A 86 -7.78 10.21 8.55
CA PHE A 86 -7.95 10.80 7.23
C PHE A 86 -9.42 11.00 6.89
N HIS A 87 -10.22 9.97 7.11
CA HIS A 87 -11.67 10.03 6.88
C HIS A 87 -12.33 11.19 7.66
N ALA A 88 -11.92 11.37 8.91
CA ALA A 88 -12.48 12.42 9.78
C ALA A 88 -12.09 13.83 9.32
N ILE A 89 -10.96 13.98 8.64
CA ILE A 89 -10.49 15.28 8.13
C ILE A 89 -11.34 15.75 6.94
N LEU A 90 -11.80 14.82 6.12
CA LEU A 90 -12.53 15.13 4.90
C LEU A 90 -13.99 15.46 5.17
N THR A 91 -14.55 16.36 4.36
CA THR A 91 -15.99 16.59 4.33
C THR A 91 -16.70 15.44 3.62
N SER A 92 -18.01 15.33 3.80
CA SER A 92 -18.84 14.35 3.11
C SER A 92 -18.71 14.45 1.59
N GLU A 93 -18.66 15.67 1.05
CA GLU A 93 -18.50 15.92 -0.39
C GLU A 93 -17.14 15.46 -0.89
N GLN A 94 -16.08 15.74 -0.14
CA GLN A 94 -14.72 15.30 -0.48
C GLN A 94 -14.60 13.78 -0.47
N ARG A 95 -15.24 13.13 0.49
CA ARG A 95 -15.26 11.65 0.54
C ARG A 95 -15.95 11.06 -0.68
N THR A 96 -17.09 11.63 -1.08
CA THR A 96 -17.80 11.18 -2.28
C THR A 96 -16.94 11.35 -3.53
N GLU A 97 -16.27 12.50 -3.66
CA GLU A 97 -15.37 12.77 -4.78
C GLU A 97 -14.22 11.77 -4.83
N LEU A 98 -13.63 11.48 -3.67
CA LEU A 98 -12.53 10.50 -3.59
C LEU A 98 -13.00 9.09 -3.99
N VAL A 99 -14.17 8.66 -3.53
CA VAL A 99 -14.77 7.38 -3.89
C VAL A 99 -14.94 7.26 -5.41
N GLU A 100 -15.47 8.30 -6.04
CA GLU A 100 -15.66 8.31 -7.50
C GLU A 100 -14.32 8.13 -8.25
N LYS A 101 -13.29 8.82 -7.78
CA LYS A 101 -11.94 8.70 -8.37
C LYS A 101 -11.34 7.32 -8.16
N MET A 102 -11.52 6.74 -6.98
CA MET A 102 -11.04 5.39 -6.68
C MET A 102 -11.76 4.34 -7.52
N GLU A 103 -13.07 4.45 -7.67
CA GLU A 103 -13.86 3.53 -8.48
C GLU A 103 -13.43 3.61 -9.95
N SER A 104 -13.21 4.82 -10.46
CA SER A 104 -12.73 5.03 -11.83
C SER A 104 -11.36 4.39 -12.05
N ARG A 105 -10.44 4.52 -11.09
CA ARG A 105 -9.11 3.91 -11.17
C ARG A 105 -9.18 2.39 -11.16
N LEU A 106 -10.01 1.81 -10.30
CA LEU A 106 -10.20 0.37 -10.23
C LEU A 106 -10.76 -0.18 -11.53
N GLU A 107 -11.71 0.53 -12.13
CA GLU A 107 -12.28 0.16 -13.41
C GLU A 107 -11.23 0.18 -14.53
N HIS A 108 -10.40 1.23 -14.58
CA HIS A 108 -9.31 1.31 -15.55
C HIS A 108 -8.25 0.24 -15.32
N ALA A 109 -7.92 -0.06 -14.08
CA ALA A 109 -6.97 -1.11 -13.72
C ALA A 109 -7.48 -2.48 -14.15
N ASP A 110 -8.78 -2.75 -13.95
CA ASP A 110 -9.43 -3.99 -14.38
C ASP A 110 -9.38 -4.15 -15.90
N GLN A 111 -9.68 -3.08 -16.64
CA GLN A 111 -9.59 -3.08 -18.09
C GLN A 111 -8.15 -3.34 -18.57
N ARG A 112 -7.16 -2.71 -17.94
CA ARG A 112 -5.75 -2.95 -18.26
C ARG A 112 -5.33 -4.38 -17.96
N SER A 113 -5.79 -4.93 -16.86
CA SER A 113 -5.52 -6.32 -16.47
C SER A 113 -6.07 -7.30 -17.51
N ARG A 114 -7.29 -7.06 -18.00
CA ARG A 114 -7.91 -7.86 -19.05
C ARG A 114 -7.13 -7.81 -20.36
N ARG A 115 -6.67 -6.61 -20.76
CA ARG A 115 -5.90 -6.44 -22.00
C ARG A 115 -4.51 -7.04 -21.89
N GLY A 116 -3.89 -6.97 -20.71
CA GLY A 116 -2.56 -7.48 -20.47
C GLY A 116 -2.50 -8.90 -19.94
N HIS A 117 -3.62 -9.61 -19.91
CA HIS A 117 -3.75 -10.93 -19.30
C HIS A 117 -2.68 -11.94 -19.76
N TRP A 118 -2.46 -12.02 -21.03
CA TRP A 118 -1.51 -12.99 -21.60
C TRP A 118 -0.05 -12.63 -21.32
N GLY A 119 0.26 -11.33 -21.22
CA GLY A 119 1.62 -10.88 -20.94
C GLY A 119 2.01 -10.88 -19.46
N ARG A 120 1.00 -10.87 -18.56
CA ARG A 120 1.23 -10.74 -17.12
C ARG A 120 0.81 -11.97 -16.31
N ARG A 121 0.50 -13.03 -16.98
CA ARG A 121 -0.02 -14.25 -16.37
C ARG A 121 0.87 -14.84 -15.27
N TRP A 122 2.17 -14.63 -15.34
CA TRP A 122 3.15 -15.21 -14.42
C TRP A 122 3.60 -14.23 -13.32
N PHE A 123 3.07 -13.03 -13.30
CA PHE A 123 3.38 -12.00 -12.33
C PHE A 123 2.12 -11.31 -11.81
#